data_864754337f3a1f0395e34259150f1aca
#
_entry.id   864754337f3a1f0395e34259150f1aca
#
_cell.length_a   1.000
_cell.length_b   1.000
_cell.length_c   1.000
_cell.angle_alpha   90.00
_cell.angle_beta   90.00
_cell.angle_gamma   90.00
#
_symmetry.space_group_name_H-M   'P 1'
#
loop_
_entity.id
_entity.type
_entity.pdbx_description
1 polymer ?
#
loop_
_entity_poly.entity_id
_entity_poly.type
_entity_poly.pdbx_seq_one_letter_code
_entity_poly.pdbx_strand_id
1 'polypeptide(L)'
;PLSAHEIHEHNVKKVIRALEYFQSTKTPISQHNRTERQKDSPYQFAYFVLTDERETLYQNIDLRVDQMLNAGLLDEVKALQQKGYHRGMVSMQGLGYKELLDFLHGEINYDEAVYRIKRDTRHFAKRQLTWFKRERQVIWVDKQQFSHQDEAILNELLEQLLEKGIGTNVNQ
;
A
#
# COMPACT_ATOMS: atom_id res chain seq x y z
N PRO A 1 12.09 -23.85 -17.48
CA PRO A 1 12.84 -22.74 -16.89
C PRO A 1 12.21 -22.35 -15.54
N LEU A 2 13.04 -21.98 -14.58
CA LEU A 2 12.61 -21.69 -13.20
C LEU A 2 11.49 -20.65 -13.13
N SER A 3 11.57 -19.61 -13.93
CA SER A 3 10.53 -18.57 -14.04
C SER A 3 9.15 -19.11 -14.42
N ALA A 4 9.08 -20.21 -15.19
CA ALA A 4 7.80 -20.82 -15.57
C ALA A 4 7.14 -21.58 -14.42
N HIS A 5 7.89 -21.99 -13.40
CA HIS A 5 7.32 -22.59 -12.19
C HIS A 5 6.88 -21.54 -11.17
N GLU A 6 7.52 -20.36 -11.18
CA GLU A 6 7.24 -19.29 -10.23
C GLU A 6 6.12 -18.34 -10.69
N ILE A 7 5.85 -18.28 -11.99
CA ILE A 7 4.83 -17.40 -12.58
C ILE A 7 3.68 -18.23 -13.10
N HIS A 8 2.50 -18.04 -12.49
CA HIS A 8 1.28 -18.70 -12.95
C HIS A 8 0.92 -18.25 -14.37
N GLU A 9 0.59 -19.17 -15.26
CA GLU A 9 0.31 -18.92 -16.69
C GLU A 9 -0.78 -17.87 -16.94
N HIS A 10 -1.81 -17.83 -16.09
CA HIS A 10 -2.87 -16.82 -16.17
C HIS A 10 -2.45 -15.43 -15.70
N ASN A 11 -1.24 -15.27 -15.14
CA ASN A 11 -0.72 -13.94 -14.79
C ASN A 11 -0.01 -13.30 -15.98
N VAL A 12 -0.79 -12.98 -17.01
CA VAL A 12 -0.31 -12.49 -18.31
C VAL A 12 0.67 -11.32 -18.16
N LYS A 13 0.38 -10.35 -17.27
CA LYS A 13 1.26 -9.20 -17.03
C LYS A 13 2.65 -9.61 -16.52
N LYS A 14 2.71 -10.59 -15.61
CA LYS A 14 4.00 -11.09 -15.11
C LYS A 14 4.73 -11.92 -16.14
N VAL A 15 4.00 -12.69 -16.95
CA VAL A 15 4.58 -13.48 -18.06
C VAL A 15 5.22 -12.52 -19.08
N ILE A 16 4.49 -11.51 -19.54
CA ILE A 16 5.00 -10.50 -20.48
C ILE A 16 6.26 -9.85 -19.93
N ARG A 17 6.21 -9.34 -18.69
CA ARG A 17 7.38 -8.71 -18.04
C ARG A 17 8.59 -9.64 -17.95
N ALA A 18 8.38 -10.93 -17.68
CA ALA A 18 9.46 -11.90 -17.61
C ALA A 18 10.11 -12.15 -18.99
N LEU A 19 9.30 -12.16 -20.06
CA LEU A 19 9.77 -12.29 -21.42
C LEU A 19 10.53 -11.04 -21.89
N GLU A 20 9.99 -9.85 -21.67
CA GLU A 20 10.65 -8.58 -21.98
C GLU A 20 12.00 -8.46 -21.26
N TYR A 21 12.04 -8.80 -19.97
CA TYR A 21 13.28 -8.81 -19.20
C TYR A 21 14.30 -9.79 -19.79
N PHE A 22 13.90 -11.00 -20.13
CA PHE A 22 14.77 -11.99 -20.74
C PHE A 22 15.27 -11.55 -22.13
N GLN A 23 14.40 -10.94 -22.94
CA GLN A 23 14.80 -10.43 -24.27
C GLN A 23 15.89 -9.36 -24.16
N SER A 24 15.77 -8.45 -23.18
CA SER A 24 16.70 -7.34 -22.99
C SER A 24 18.01 -7.74 -22.31
N THR A 25 17.95 -8.65 -21.31
CA THR A 25 19.12 -8.96 -20.45
C THR A 25 19.73 -10.34 -20.70
N LYS A 26 19.03 -11.22 -21.43
CA LYS A 26 19.34 -12.65 -21.61
C LYS A 26 19.39 -13.44 -20.30
N THR A 27 18.92 -12.86 -19.21
CA THR A 27 18.88 -13.47 -17.86
C THR A 27 17.44 -13.69 -17.45
N PRO A 28 17.07 -14.89 -16.92
CA PRO A 28 15.74 -15.12 -16.36
C PRO A 28 15.42 -14.18 -15.21
N ILE A 29 14.22 -13.60 -15.19
CA ILE A 29 13.78 -12.68 -14.12
C ILE A 29 13.83 -13.33 -12.73
N SER A 30 13.60 -14.64 -12.62
CA SER A 30 13.72 -15.38 -11.36
C SER A 30 15.14 -15.38 -10.82
N GLN A 31 16.16 -15.48 -11.67
CA GLN A 31 17.56 -15.39 -11.27
C GLN A 31 17.88 -13.99 -10.78
N HIS A 32 17.49 -12.97 -11.52
CA HIS A 32 17.65 -11.57 -11.10
C HIS A 32 17.02 -11.31 -9.72
N ASN A 33 15.75 -11.69 -9.56
CA ASN A 33 15.05 -11.51 -8.30
C ASN A 33 15.73 -12.20 -7.10
N ARG A 34 16.33 -13.37 -7.32
CA ARG A 34 17.09 -14.06 -6.25
C ARG A 34 18.35 -13.30 -5.89
N THR A 35 19.10 -12.86 -6.90
CA THR A 35 20.34 -12.10 -6.69
C THR A 35 20.05 -10.77 -5.98
N GLU A 36 19.02 -10.04 -6.43
CA GLU A 36 18.64 -8.76 -5.81
C GLU A 36 18.18 -8.94 -4.35
N ARG A 37 17.47 -10.02 -4.05
CA ARG A 37 17.02 -10.31 -2.68
C ARG A 37 18.17 -10.71 -1.73
N GLN A 38 19.30 -11.11 -2.25
CA GLN A 38 20.48 -11.50 -1.46
C GLN A 38 21.45 -10.35 -1.23
N LYS A 39 21.30 -9.25 -1.96
CA LYS A 39 22.13 -8.06 -1.78
C LYS A 39 21.82 -7.41 -0.43
N ASP A 40 22.88 -7.08 0.27
CA ASP A 40 22.76 -6.23 1.46
C ASP A 40 22.40 -4.80 1.02
N SER A 41 21.59 -4.14 1.82
CA SER A 41 21.27 -2.74 1.58
C SER A 41 22.51 -1.87 1.81
N PRO A 42 22.85 -0.94 0.89
CA PRO A 42 23.89 0.04 1.14
C PRO A 42 23.47 1.08 2.19
N TYR A 43 22.20 1.07 2.59
CA TYR A 43 21.63 1.99 3.58
C TYR A 43 21.39 1.28 4.89
N GLN A 44 21.69 1.96 5.98
CA GLN A 44 21.23 1.58 7.31
C GLN A 44 19.79 2.10 7.48
N PHE A 45 18.86 1.21 7.74
CA PHE A 45 17.43 1.58 7.85
C PHE A 45 16.71 0.72 8.89
N ALA A 46 15.62 1.25 9.42
CA ALA A 46 14.65 0.50 10.18
C ALA A 46 13.29 0.54 9.43
N TYR A 47 12.68 -0.62 9.27
CA TYR A 47 11.43 -0.76 8.54
C TYR A 47 10.32 -1.11 9.52
N PHE A 48 9.58 -0.09 9.95
CA PHE A 48 8.47 -0.25 10.87
C PHE A 48 7.16 -0.45 10.12
N VAL A 49 6.35 -1.38 10.61
CA VAL A 49 4.96 -1.54 10.17
C VAL A 49 4.06 -1.47 11.40
N LEU A 50 3.29 -0.40 11.49
CA LEU A 50 2.27 -0.25 12.51
C LEU A 50 1.10 -1.17 12.17
N THR A 51 0.66 -1.95 13.15
CA THR A 51 -0.49 -2.83 13.02
C THR A 51 -1.48 -2.61 14.16
N ASP A 52 -2.66 -3.15 13.98
CA ASP A 52 -3.73 -3.09 14.95
C ASP A 52 -4.59 -4.34 14.83
N GLU A 53 -5.48 -4.55 15.80
CA GLU A 53 -6.53 -5.54 15.66
C GLU A 53 -7.34 -5.29 14.38
N ARG A 54 -7.67 -6.36 13.69
CA ARG A 54 -8.31 -6.27 12.37
C ARG A 54 -9.61 -5.48 12.40
N GLU A 55 -10.39 -5.65 13.44
CA GLU A 55 -11.69 -4.99 13.60
C GLU A 55 -11.50 -3.49 13.82
N THR A 56 -10.60 -3.11 14.70
CA THR A 56 -10.20 -1.71 14.94
C THR A 56 -9.65 -1.05 13.68
N LEU A 57 -8.79 -1.74 12.95
CA LEU A 57 -8.27 -1.24 11.68
C LEU A 57 -9.39 -0.98 10.67
N TYR A 58 -10.37 -1.87 10.56
CA TYR A 58 -11.49 -1.72 9.63
C TYR A 58 -12.44 -0.59 10.04
N GLN A 59 -12.72 -0.44 11.33
CA GLN A 59 -13.51 0.68 11.85
C GLN A 59 -12.82 2.02 11.56
N ASN A 60 -11.51 2.10 11.79
CA ASN A 60 -10.72 3.30 11.50
C ASN A 60 -10.70 3.64 10.00
N ILE A 61 -10.63 2.62 9.13
CA ILE A 61 -10.74 2.82 7.69
C ILE A 61 -12.10 3.40 7.32
N ASP A 62 -13.17 2.81 7.83
CA ASP A 62 -14.53 3.25 7.52
C ASP A 62 -14.79 4.68 8.01
N LEU A 63 -14.34 5.00 9.24
CA LEU A 63 -14.42 6.35 9.79
C LEU A 63 -13.61 7.36 8.95
N ARG A 64 -12.41 7.00 8.51
CA ARG A 64 -11.59 7.85 7.65
C ARG A 64 -12.27 8.15 6.32
N VAL A 65 -12.93 7.16 5.71
CA VAL A 65 -13.70 7.38 4.47
C VAL A 65 -14.83 8.38 4.71
N ASP A 66 -15.58 8.24 5.82
CA ASP A 66 -16.64 9.18 6.16
C ASP A 66 -16.09 10.61 6.38
N GLN A 67 -14.95 10.72 7.06
CA GLN A 67 -14.29 12.01 7.26
C GLN A 67 -13.85 12.65 5.94
N MET A 68 -13.28 11.86 5.01
CA MET A 68 -12.87 12.36 3.69
C MET A 68 -14.06 12.85 2.85
N LEU A 69 -15.18 12.13 2.88
CA LEU A 69 -16.40 12.54 2.21
C LEU A 69 -16.98 13.83 2.81
N ASN A 70 -17.01 13.94 4.14
CA ASN A 70 -17.45 15.14 4.84
C ASN A 70 -16.51 16.34 4.61
N ALA A 71 -15.22 16.09 4.39
CA ALA A 71 -14.22 17.11 4.07
C ALA A 71 -14.25 17.57 2.60
N GLY A 72 -15.15 17.02 1.77
CA GLY A 72 -15.37 17.46 0.39
C GLY A 72 -14.74 16.62 -0.70
N LEU A 73 -14.40 15.35 -0.44
CA LEU A 73 -13.84 14.45 -1.45
C LEU A 73 -14.70 14.38 -2.73
N LEU A 74 -16.03 14.41 -2.61
CA LEU A 74 -16.92 14.41 -3.77
C LEU A 74 -16.76 15.68 -4.60
N ASP A 75 -16.63 16.83 -3.97
CA ASP A 75 -16.48 18.10 -4.67
C ASP A 75 -15.10 18.22 -5.33
N GLU A 76 -14.07 17.66 -4.71
CA GLU A 76 -12.75 17.52 -5.31
C GLU A 76 -12.82 16.70 -6.61
N VAL A 77 -13.48 15.54 -6.60
CA VAL A 77 -13.65 14.68 -7.78
C VAL A 77 -14.45 15.38 -8.87
N LYS A 78 -15.52 16.10 -8.52
CA LYS A 78 -16.28 16.93 -9.47
C LYS A 78 -15.41 17.99 -10.13
N ALA A 79 -14.61 18.70 -9.33
CA ALA A 79 -13.72 19.74 -9.84
C ALA A 79 -12.64 19.16 -10.79
N LEU A 80 -12.11 17.99 -10.49
CA LEU A 80 -11.19 17.27 -11.36
C LEU A 80 -11.87 16.85 -12.67
N GLN A 81 -13.08 16.29 -12.60
CA GLN A 81 -13.86 15.92 -13.77
C GLN A 81 -14.12 17.14 -14.69
N GLN A 82 -14.49 18.30 -14.12
CA GLN A 82 -14.68 19.54 -14.89
C GLN A 82 -13.39 20.02 -15.58
N LYS A 83 -12.22 19.68 -15.05
CA LYS A 83 -10.91 19.95 -15.67
C LYS A 83 -10.50 18.92 -16.72
N GLY A 84 -11.38 17.96 -17.05
CA GLY A 84 -11.15 16.95 -18.07
C GLY A 84 -10.48 15.67 -17.55
N TYR A 85 -10.28 15.51 -16.24
CA TYR A 85 -9.81 14.25 -15.68
C TYR A 85 -10.94 13.22 -15.71
N HIS A 86 -10.69 12.05 -16.25
CA HIS A 86 -11.70 11.03 -16.47
C HIS A 86 -11.22 9.63 -16.06
N ARG A 87 -12.15 8.69 -15.95
CA ARG A 87 -11.92 7.31 -15.50
C ARG A 87 -10.81 6.55 -16.27
N GLY A 88 -10.58 6.90 -17.54
CA GLY A 88 -9.51 6.28 -18.34
C GLY A 88 -8.09 6.66 -17.92
N MET A 89 -7.92 7.68 -17.10
CA MET A 89 -6.61 8.12 -16.61
C MET A 89 -6.15 7.30 -15.40
N VAL A 90 -4.88 6.91 -15.36
CA VAL A 90 -4.31 6.11 -14.26
C VAL A 90 -4.46 6.82 -12.90
N SER A 91 -4.29 8.14 -12.87
CA SER A 91 -4.47 8.97 -11.67
C SER A 91 -5.88 8.90 -11.09
N MET A 92 -6.89 8.68 -11.92
CA MET A 92 -8.30 8.60 -11.51
C MET A 92 -8.75 7.17 -11.15
N GLN A 93 -7.84 6.19 -11.15
CA GLN A 93 -8.10 4.81 -10.71
C GLN A 93 -7.85 4.60 -9.20
N GLY A 94 -7.48 5.65 -8.48
CA GLY A 94 -7.32 5.60 -7.03
C GLY A 94 -8.62 5.27 -6.31
N LEU A 95 -8.50 4.63 -5.13
CA LEU A 95 -9.62 4.36 -4.24
C LEU A 95 -10.28 5.69 -3.83
N GLY A 96 -11.59 5.75 -3.94
CA GLY A 96 -12.39 6.95 -3.76
C GLY A 96 -12.70 7.66 -5.06
N TYR A 97 -11.71 7.90 -5.93
CA TYR A 97 -11.93 8.62 -7.19
C TYR A 97 -12.76 7.83 -8.21
N LYS A 98 -12.40 6.58 -8.46
CA LYS A 98 -13.11 5.75 -9.46
C LYS A 98 -14.55 5.49 -9.05
N GLU A 99 -14.83 5.25 -7.78
CA GLU A 99 -16.17 4.97 -7.27
C GLU A 99 -17.05 6.24 -7.31
N LEU A 100 -16.48 7.40 -6.98
CA LEU A 100 -17.19 8.67 -7.07
C LEU A 100 -17.42 9.11 -8.52
N LEU A 101 -16.50 8.80 -9.44
CA LEU A 101 -16.74 8.99 -10.87
C LEU A 101 -17.88 8.10 -11.38
N ASP A 102 -17.97 6.83 -10.95
CA ASP A 102 -19.07 5.93 -11.29
C ASP A 102 -20.43 6.50 -10.81
N PHE A 103 -20.44 7.08 -9.59
CA PHE A 103 -21.61 7.79 -9.08
C PHE A 103 -21.94 9.04 -9.93
N LEU A 104 -20.96 9.88 -10.25
CA LEU A 104 -21.18 11.09 -11.05
C LEU A 104 -21.66 10.80 -12.49
N HIS A 105 -21.31 9.63 -13.01
CA HIS A 105 -21.82 9.15 -14.31
C HIS A 105 -23.18 8.46 -14.22
N GLY A 106 -23.75 8.30 -13.02
CA GLY A 106 -25.03 7.63 -12.81
C GLY A 106 -24.98 6.11 -12.94
N GLU A 107 -23.80 5.50 -12.94
CA GLU A 107 -23.63 4.06 -13.01
C GLU A 107 -24.01 3.36 -11.68
N ILE A 108 -23.82 4.04 -10.56
CA ILE A 108 -24.18 3.60 -9.22
C ILE A 108 -24.77 4.77 -8.42
N ASN A 109 -25.49 4.48 -7.33
CA ASN A 109 -25.94 5.51 -6.41
C ASN A 109 -24.83 5.88 -5.40
N TYR A 110 -25.05 6.96 -4.63
CA TYR A 110 -24.06 7.46 -3.67
C TYR A 110 -23.74 6.46 -2.57
N ASP A 111 -24.76 5.80 -2.01
CA ASP A 111 -24.57 4.83 -0.92
C ASP A 111 -23.73 3.63 -1.39
N GLU A 112 -23.97 3.18 -2.61
CA GLU A 112 -23.16 2.12 -3.24
C GLU A 112 -21.71 2.58 -3.47
N ALA A 113 -21.48 3.83 -3.87
CA ALA A 113 -20.14 4.38 -4.02
C ALA A 113 -19.40 4.38 -2.68
N VAL A 114 -20.02 4.90 -1.62
CA VAL A 114 -19.46 4.91 -0.26
C VAL A 114 -19.16 3.50 0.23
N TYR A 115 -20.10 2.57 0.06
CA TYR A 115 -19.89 1.17 0.42
C TYR A 115 -18.69 0.55 -0.31
N ARG A 116 -18.55 0.78 -1.61
CA ARG A 116 -17.44 0.27 -2.42
C ARG A 116 -16.11 0.86 -1.96
N ILE A 117 -16.05 2.16 -1.70
CA ILE A 117 -14.82 2.82 -1.19
C ILE A 117 -14.37 2.16 0.12
N LYS A 118 -15.26 2.01 1.10
CA LYS A 118 -14.97 1.36 2.38
C LYS A 118 -14.49 -0.07 2.20
N ARG A 119 -15.25 -0.89 1.47
CA ARG A 119 -14.93 -2.29 1.18
C ARG A 119 -13.55 -2.44 0.51
N ASP A 120 -13.31 -1.67 -0.54
CA ASP A 120 -12.11 -1.81 -1.37
C ASP A 120 -10.87 -1.27 -0.64
N THR A 121 -11.05 -0.27 0.24
CA THR A 121 -9.99 0.21 1.14
C THR A 121 -9.61 -0.85 2.18
N ARG A 122 -10.59 -1.56 2.79
CA ARG A 122 -10.30 -2.70 3.67
C ARG A 122 -9.59 -3.83 2.93
N HIS A 123 -9.99 -4.14 1.70
CA HIS A 123 -9.28 -5.12 0.86
C HIS A 123 -7.86 -4.67 0.53
N PHE A 124 -7.64 -3.37 0.30
CA PHE A 124 -6.32 -2.82 0.06
C PHE A 124 -5.43 -2.97 1.30
N ALA A 125 -5.92 -2.62 2.49
CA ALA A 125 -5.21 -2.80 3.75
C ALA A 125 -4.83 -4.28 3.99
N LYS A 126 -5.73 -5.24 3.73
CA LYS A 126 -5.43 -6.67 3.80
C LYS A 126 -4.30 -7.07 2.86
N ARG A 127 -4.28 -6.53 1.62
CA ARG A 127 -3.19 -6.80 0.66
C ARG A 127 -1.87 -6.20 1.13
N GLN A 128 -1.87 -4.99 1.71
CA GLN A 128 -0.67 -4.38 2.29
C GLN A 128 -0.09 -5.24 3.40
N LEU A 129 -0.89 -5.68 4.37
CA LEU A 129 -0.43 -6.57 5.45
C LEU A 129 0.15 -7.88 4.91
N THR A 130 -0.48 -8.46 3.87
CA THR A 130 0.03 -9.67 3.22
C THR A 130 1.37 -9.42 2.52
N TRP A 131 1.55 -8.22 1.95
CA TRP A 131 2.79 -7.83 1.30
C TRP A 131 3.89 -7.61 2.34
N PHE A 132 3.65 -6.85 3.40
CA PHE A 132 4.61 -6.60 4.47
C PHE A 132 5.09 -7.87 5.18
N LYS A 133 4.22 -8.90 5.32
CA LYS A 133 4.61 -10.22 5.87
C LYS A 133 5.68 -10.95 5.05
N ARG A 134 5.90 -10.57 3.81
CA ARG A 134 6.92 -11.15 2.91
C ARG A 134 8.21 -10.36 2.90
N GLU A 135 8.18 -9.13 3.42
CA GLU A 135 9.35 -8.28 3.50
C GLU A 135 10.28 -8.75 4.63
N ARG A 136 11.58 -8.56 4.40
CA ARG A 136 12.60 -8.91 5.38
C ARG A 136 12.84 -7.75 6.33
N GLN A 137 13.25 -8.07 7.55
CA GLN A 137 13.67 -7.08 8.56
C GLN A 137 12.55 -6.08 8.95
N VAL A 138 11.28 -6.47 8.78
CA VAL A 138 10.15 -5.68 9.26
C VAL A 138 10.06 -5.76 10.78
N ILE A 139 9.98 -4.62 11.41
CA ILE A 139 9.69 -4.47 12.83
C ILE A 139 8.20 -4.17 12.94
N TRP A 140 7.45 -5.13 13.49
CA TRP A 140 6.02 -4.98 13.68
C TRP A 140 5.75 -4.28 15.01
N VAL A 141 4.98 -3.20 14.97
CA VAL A 141 4.57 -2.44 16.15
C VAL A 141 3.06 -2.51 16.27
N ASP A 142 2.58 -3.28 17.24
CA ASP A 142 1.16 -3.43 17.52
C ASP A 142 0.69 -2.28 18.42
N LYS A 143 -0.18 -1.44 17.89
CA LYS A 143 -0.68 -0.25 18.58
C LYS A 143 -1.45 -0.59 19.87
N GLN A 144 -2.04 -1.77 19.96
CA GLN A 144 -2.75 -2.20 21.18
C GLN A 144 -1.81 -2.34 22.38
N GLN A 145 -0.57 -2.79 22.17
CA GLN A 145 0.41 -2.94 23.25
C GLN A 145 0.74 -1.61 23.93
N PHE A 146 0.47 -0.50 23.24
CA PHE A 146 0.70 0.86 23.73
C PHE A 146 -0.62 1.60 24.03
N SER A 147 -1.74 0.87 24.14
CA SER A 147 -3.08 1.48 24.36
C SER A 147 -3.40 2.59 23.36
N HIS A 148 -2.88 2.51 22.12
CA HIS A 148 -3.02 3.50 21.04
C HIS A 148 -2.48 4.90 21.41
N GLN A 149 -1.56 4.98 22.38
CA GLN A 149 -0.92 6.23 22.76
C GLN A 149 0.25 6.54 21.80
N ASP A 150 0.10 7.59 21.02
CA ASP A 150 1.07 7.96 19.98
C ASP A 150 2.47 8.23 20.57
N GLU A 151 2.54 8.84 21.75
CA GLU A 151 3.80 9.12 22.45
C GLU A 151 4.54 7.83 22.86
N ALA A 152 3.82 6.85 23.38
CA ALA A 152 4.39 5.55 23.75
C ALA A 152 4.88 4.79 22.51
N ILE A 153 4.11 4.82 21.42
CA ILE A 153 4.50 4.24 20.14
C ILE A 153 5.76 4.92 19.60
N LEU A 154 5.80 6.27 19.64
CA LEU A 154 6.97 7.02 19.18
C LEU A 154 8.22 6.66 19.97
N ASN A 155 8.12 6.56 21.30
CA ASN A 155 9.25 6.17 22.16
C ASN A 155 9.77 4.78 21.79
N GLU A 156 8.89 3.80 21.60
CA GLU A 156 9.27 2.47 21.13
C GLU A 156 10.02 2.52 19.78
N LEU A 157 9.52 3.31 18.82
CA LEU A 157 10.19 3.47 17.52
C LEU A 157 11.60 4.08 17.68
N LEU A 158 11.74 5.06 18.56
CA LEU A 158 13.04 5.70 18.83
C LEU A 158 14.01 4.73 19.52
N GLU A 159 13.57 3.95 20.50
CA GLU A 159 14.39 2.92 21.15
C GLU A 159 14.89 1.88 20.14
N GLN A 160 14.03 1.37 19.29
CA GLN A 160 14.39 0.43 18.22
C GLN A 160 15.39 1.03 17.20
N LEU A 161 15.30 2.33 16.92
CA LEU A 161 16.27 3.04 16.08
C LEU A 161 17.64 3.10 16.75
N LEU A 162 17.68 3.45 18.04
CA LEU A 162 18.92 3.52 18.83
C LEU A 162 19.61 2.15 18.93
N GLU A 163 18.86 1.08 19.21
CA GLU A 163 19.36 -0.30 19.22
C GLU A 163 20.02 -0.71 17.90
N LYS A 164 19.49 -0.20 16.76
CA LYS A 164 20.08 -0.41 15.44
C LYS A 164 21.24 0.54 15.11
N GLY A 165 21.61 1.42 16.03
CA GLY A 165 22.64 2.44 15.81
C GLY A 165 22.24 3.52 14.81
N ILE A 166 20.94 3.70 14.58
CA ILE A 166 20.41 4.72 13.68
C ILE A 166 20.06 5.96 14.51
N GLY A 167 20.57 7.13 14.13
CA GLY A 167 20.25 8.39 14.82
C GLY A 167 21.23 8.80 15.94
N THR A 168 22.31 8.06 16.16
CA THR A 168 23.32 8.42 17.17
C THR A 168 24.25 9.59 16.77
N ASN A 169 24.10 10.13 15.55
CA ASN A 169 24.95 11.18 15.00
C ASN A 169 24.28 12.56 14.92
N VAL A 170 23.38 12.92 15.85
CA VAL A 170 22.74 14.25 15.84
C VAL A 170 23.55 15.30 16.62
N ASN A 171 24.72 14.95 17.17
CA ASN A 171 25.63 15.90 17.84
C ASN A 171 27.09 15.60 17.48
N GLN A 172 27.52 16.05 16.31
CA GLN A 172 28.89 16.51 16.06
C GLN A 172 28.89 17.70 15.14
#